data_4559687ff9115c643777f88e575d683f
#
_entry.id   4559687ff9115c643777f88e575d683f
#
_cell.length_a   1.000
_cell.length_b   1.000
_cell.length_c   1.000
_cell.angle_alpha   90.00
_cell.angle_beta   90.00
_cell.angle_gamma   90.00
#
_symmetry.space_group_name_H-M   'P 1'
#
loop_
_entity.id
_entity.type
_entity.pdbx_description
1 polymer ?
#
loop_
_entity_poly.entity_id
_entity_poly.type
_entity_poly.pdbx_seq_one_letter_code
_entity_poly.pdbx_strand_id
1 'polypeptide(L)'
;IRRPPRSTPKPSSAASDVYKRQHIERLMILGNIMLLLEIDPKKVNKWFMELFIDSYDWVMVPNIFGMSQFADGGLMSTKPYISSSNYIQRMSNYAKGNWSKIWDSLYWQFIANHESKLVSNPRMSLMVNIYRKKTNQDKMEIKLLSESFKESIF
;
A
#
# COMPACT_ATOMS: atom_id res chain seq x y z
N ILE A 1 -45.36 10.69 -4.04
CA ILE A 1 -44.75 9.80 -3.01
C ILE A 1 -43.56 10.56 -2.42
N ARG A 2 -43.72 11.12 -1.20
CA ARG A 2 -42.63 11.75 -0.47
C ARG A 2 -41.61 10.68 -0.08
N ARG A 3 -40.33 10.86 -0.48
CA ARG A 3 -39.24 10.02 0.02
C ARG A 3 -39.19 10.12 1.55
N PRO A 4 -39.06 9.01 2.29
CA PRO A 4 -38.88 9.07 3.73
C PRO A 4 -37.64 9.90 4.06
N PRO A 5 -37.65 10.67 5.17
CA PRO A 5 -36.49 11.45 5.57
C PRO A 5 -35.30 10.51 5.75
N ARG A 6 -34.14 10.89 5.21
CA ARG A 6 -32.87 10.19 5.45
C ARG A 6 -32.53 10.32 6.94
N SER A 7 -32.95 9.36 7.71
CA SER A 7 -32.63 9.25 9.14
C SER A 7 -31.43 8.32 9.38
N THR A 8 -30.41 8.41 8.56
CA THR A 8 -29.11 7.91 8.97
C THR A 8 -28.45 9.00 9.80
N PRO A 9 -28.26 8.81 11.11
CA PRO A 9 -27.42 9.71 11.89
C PRO A 9 -26.09 9.84 11.16
N LYS A 10 -25.62 11.07 10.95
CA LYS A 10 -24.23 11.24 10.50
C LYS A 10 -23.37 10.52 11.54
N PRO A 11 -22.53 9.55 11.15
CA PRO A 11 -21.62 8.93 12.10
C PRO A 11 -20.89 10.05 12.83
N SER A 12 -20.75 9.92 14.14
CA SER A 12 -19.97 10.90 14.89
C SER A 12 -18.60 11.05 14.23
N SER A 13 -18.01 12.22 14.25
CA SER A 13 -16.67 12.46 13.68
C SER A 13 -15.66 11.44 14.21
N ALA A 14 -15.77 11.05 15.49
CA ALA A 14 -14.97 10.01 16.11
C ALA A 14 -15.18 8.62 15.46
N ALA A 15 -16.42 8.20 15.22
CA ALA A 15 -16.68 6.90 14.58
C ALA A 15 -16.21 6.88 13.11
N SER A 16 -16.38 7.99 12.38
CA SER A 16 -15.85 8.14 11.02
C SER A 16 -14.32 8.15 11.02
N ASP A 17 -13.68 8.73 12.03
CA ASP A 17 -12.23 8.80 12.16
C ASP A 17 -11.64 7.43 12.51
N VAL A 18 -12.26 6.67 13.41
CA VAL A 18 -11.89 5.29 13.74
C VAL A 18 -11.99 4.39 12.51
N TYR A 19 -13.10 4.46 11.75
CA TYR A 19 -13.26 3.67 10.53
C TYR A 19 -12.21 4.00 9.45
N LYS A 20 -11.95 5.27 9.22
CA LYS A 20 -10.93 5.72 8.26
C LYS A 20 -9.53 5.26 8.68
N ARG A 21 -9.19 5.39 9.96
CA ARG A 21 -7.90 4.93 10.49
C ARG A 21 -7.74 3.43 10.32
N GLN A 22 -8.75 2.64 10.71
CA GLN A 22 -8.67 1.19 10.59
C GLN A 22 -8.44 0.74 9.14
N HIS A 23 -9.18 1.26 8.19
CA HIS A 23 -9.05 0.85 6.79
C HIS A 23 -7.77 1.40 6.14
N ILE A 24 -7.47 2.68 6.32
CA ILE A 24 -6.32 3.34 5.71
C ILE A 24 -5.02 2.85 6.34
N GLU A 25 -4.91 2.82 7.65
CA GLU A 25 -3.68 2.41 8.33
C GLU A 25 -3.36 0.93 8.10
N ARG A 26 -4.36 0.08 8.13
CA ARG A 26 -4.15 -1.36 7.94
C ARG A 26 -3.77 -1.71 6.49
N LEU A 27 -4.59 -1.37 5.52
CA LEU A 27 -4.37 -1.78 4.14
C LEU A 27 -3.45 -0.84 3.38
N MET A 28 -3.63 0.46 3.54
CA MET A 28 -2.97 1.47 2.72
C MET A 28 -1.62 1.92 3.28
N ILE A 29 -1.33 1.70 4.54
CA ILE A 29 -0.03 1.98 5.16
C ILE A 29 0.68 0.68 5.48
N LEU A 30 0.15 -0.13 6.41
CA LEU A 30 0.81 -1.37 6.83
C LEU A 30 0.90 -2.41 5.70
N GLY A 31 -0.21 -2.68 5.03
CA GLY A 31 -0.22 -3.59 3.89
C GLY A 31 0.65 -3.10 2.73
N ASN A 32 0.67 -1.79 2.47
CA ASN A 32 1.49 -1.20 1.43
C ASN A 32 2.99 -1.32 1.76
N ILE A 33 3.44 -0.97 2.98
CA ILE A 33 4.86 -1.12 3.34
C ILE A 33 5.30 -2.59 3.30
N MET A 34 4.46 -3.52 3.75
CA MET A 34 4.76 -4.94 3.68
C MET A 34 4.91 -5.45 2.24
N LEU A 35 4.09 -4.94 1.31
CA LEU A 35 4.24 -5.25 -0.12
C LEU A 35 5.51 -4.64 -0.70
N LEU A 36 5.84 -3.39 -0.37
CA LEU A 36 7.07 -2.74 -0.83
C LEU A 36 8.34 -3.41 -0.28
N LEU A 37 8.25 -4.00 0.90
CA LEU A 37 9.31 -4.83 1.49
C LEU A 37 9.35 -6.26 0.93
N GLU A 38 8.39 -6.62 0.07
CA GLU A 38 8.28 -7.94 -0.56
C GLU A 38 8.17 -9.10 0.46
N ILE A 39 7.45 -8.83 1.58
CA ILE A 39 7.17 -9.85 2.60
C ILE A 39 6.19 -10.88 2.02
N ASP A 40 6.43 -12.16 2.33
CA ASP A 40 5.55 -13.26 1.93
C ASP A 40 4.08 -12.96 2.32
N PRO A 41 3.13 -12.95 1.38
CA PRO A 41 1.72 -12.68 1.66
C PRO A 41 1.11 -13.59 2.75
N LYS A 42 1.59 -14.81 2.90
CA LYS A 42 1.17 -15.72 3.98
C LYS A 42 1.59 -15.21 5.35
N LYS A 43 2.81 -14.68 5.45
CA LYS A 43 3.31 -14.07 6.70
C LYS A 43 2.54 -12.78 7.00
N VAL A 44 2.24 -11.98 5.99
CA VAL A 44 1.42 -10.77 6.12
C VAL A 44 0.02 -11.12 6.65
N ASN A 45 -0.63 -12.13 6.04
CA ASN A 45 -1.96 -12.59 6.50
C ASN A 45 -1.92 -13.07 7.95
N LYS A 46 -0.96 -13.92 8.29
CA LYS A 46 -0.76 -14.42 9.67
C LYS A 46 -0.61 -13.26 10.65
N TRP A 47 0.23 -12.27 10.33
CA TRP A 47 0.47 -11.11 11.16
C TRP A 47 -0.81 -10.28 11.40
N PHE A 48 -1.63 -10.06 10.36
CA PHE A 48 -2.90 -9.37 10.49
C PHE A 48 -3.91 -10.16 11.34
N MET A 49 -3.98 -11.48 11.16
CA MET A 49 -4.87 -12.35 11.94
C MET A 49 -4.51 -12.39 13.42
N GLU A 50 -3.24 -12.31 13.76
CA GLU A 50 -2.76 -12.34 15.15
C GLU A 50 -2.91 -11.01 15.88
N LEU A 51 -2.80 -9.88 15.18
CA LEU A 51 -2.77 -8.56 15.82
C LEU A 51 -4.11 -7.86 15.92
N PHE A 52 -5.07 -8.21 15.08
CA PHE A 52 -6.34 -7.50 15.04
C PHE A 52 -7.50 -8.40 15.47
N ILE A 53 -8.20 -7.99 16.53
CA ILE A 53 -9.31 -8.75 17.11
C ILE A 53 -10.52 -8.92 16.16
N ASP A 54 -10.65 -8.03 15.20
CA ASP A 54 -11.71 -8.03 14.17
C ASP A 54 -11.27 -8.68 12.85
N SER A 55 -10.16 -9.40 12.85
CA SER A 55 -9.65 -10.15 11.70
C SER A 55 -10.35 -11.49 11.58
N TYR A 56 -11.18 -11.61 10.54
CA TYR A 56 -11.85 -12.84 10.16
C TYR A 56 -11.35 -13.30 8.79
N ASP A 57 -11.16 -14.60 8.58
CA ASP A 57 -10.61 -15.15 7.33
C ASP A 57 -11.37 -14.69 6.09
N TRP A 58 -12.69 -14.69 6.13
CA TRP A 58 -13.53 -14.27 5.00
C TRP A 58 -13.36 -12.79 4.61
N VAL A 59 -12.88 -11.95 5.54
CA VAL A 59 -12.57 -10.54 5.30
C VAL A 59 -11.09 -10.37 4.94
N MET A 60 -10.20 -10.99 5.73
CA MET A 60 -8.77 -10.72 5.64
C MET A 60 -8.12 -11.38 4.41
N VAL A 61 -8.52 -12.59 4.06
CA VAL A 61 -7.96 -13.30 2.92
C VAL A 61 -8.14 -12.50 1.61
N PRO A 62 -9.34 -12.07 1.20
CA PRO A 62 -9.50 -11.26 0.00
C PRO A 62 -8.81 -9.89 0.11
N ASN A 63 -8.84 -9.24 1.27
CA ASN A 63 -8.22 -7.95 1.46
C ASN A 63 -6.69 -8.01 1.40
N ILE A 64 -6.09 -9.07 1.92
CA ILE A 64 -4.63 -9.20 1.92
C ILE A 64 -4.16 -9.77 0.59
N PHE A 65 -4.56 -10.97 0.21
CA PHE A 65 -4.06 -11.62 -1.00
C PHE A 65 -4.51 -10.92 -2.28
N GLY A 66 -5.80 -10.51 -2.35
CA GLY A 66 -6.35 -9.89 -3.56
C GLY A 66 -6.05 -8.40 -3.68
N MET A 67 -6.22 -7.63 -2.61
CA MET A 67 -6.07 -6.18 -2.69
C MET A 67 -4.68 -5.69 -2.26
N SER A 68 -4.29 -5.94 -1.01
CA SER A 68 -3.08 -5.37 -0.43
C SER A 68 -1.80 -5.94 -1.04
N GLN A 69 -1.68 -7.26 -1.11
CA GLN A 69 -0.47 -7.94 -1.56
C GLN A 69 -0.48 -8.31 -3.05
N PHE A 70 -1.63 -8.15 -3.74
CA PHE A 70 -1.77 -8.46 -5.17
C PHE A 70 -1.28 -9.88 -5.53
N ALA A 71 -1.46 -10.81 -4.62
CA ALA A 71 -0.91 -12.17 -4.72
C ALA A 71 -1.82 -13.13 -5.51
N ASP A 72 -3.02 -12.68 -5.90
CA ASP A 72 -3.99 -13.39 -6.72
C ASP A 72 -3.79 -13.18 -8.23
N GLY A 73 -2.74 -12.45 -8.63
CA GLY A 73 -2.45 -12.15 -10.02
C GLY A 73 -3.38 -11.12 -10.66
N GLY A 74 -4.13 -10.37 -9.86
CA GLY A 74 -5.02 -9.32 -10.34
C GLY A 74 -6.46 -9.76 -10.58
N LEU A 75 -6.88 -10.85 -9.96
CA LEU A 75 -8.26 -11.34 -10.03
C LEU A 75 -9.23 -10.37 -9.34
N MET A 76 -8.90 -9.88 -8.16
CA MET A 76 -9.73 -8.97 -7.39
C MET A 76 -9.44 -7.50 -7.69
N SER A 77 -8.20 -7.14 -7.88
CA SER A 77 -7.80 -5.75 -8.07
C SER A 77 -7.08 -5.54 -9.40
N THR A 78 -7.39 -4.44 -10.06
CA THR A 78 -6.84 -4.13 -11.39
C THR A 78 -5.39 -3.64 -11.35
N LYS A 79 -4.85 -3.39 -10.16
CA LYS A 79 -3.45 -2.97 -9.93
C LYS A 79 -3.04 -3.27 -8.49
N PRO A 80 -1.75 -3.46 -8.20
CA PRO A 80 -1.29 -3.54 -6.82
C PRO A 80 -1.59 -2.24 -6.05
N TYR A 81 -1.93 -2.36 -4.77
CA TYR A 81 -2.20 -1.24 -3.88
C TYR A 81 -0.91 -0.64 -3.33
N ILE A 82 -0.02 -0.25 -4.24
CA ILE A 82 1.20 0.47 -3.89
C ILE A 82 1.03 1.97 -4.09
N SER A 83 1.66 2.73 -3.23
CA SER A 83 1.65 4.18 -3.29
C SER A 83 2.98 4.78 -2.83
N SER A 84 3.30 5.95 -3.37
CA SER A 84 4.41 6.78 -2.89
C SER A 84 4.05 7.49 -1.58
N SER A 85 5.04 8.11 -0.95
CA SER A 85 4.88 8.91 0.26
C SER A 85 3.86 10.04 0.13
N ASN A 86 3.67 10.59 -1.07
CA ASN A 86 2.68 11.63 -1.35
C ASN A 86 1.25 11.20 -1.03
N TYR A 87 0.90 9.93 -1.27
CA TYR A 87 -0.41 9.42 -0.91
C TYR A 87 -0.60 9.43 0.61
N ILE A 88 0.39 8.96 1.35
CA ILE A 88 0.36 8.91 2.82
C ILE A 88 0.22 10.31 3.40
N GLN A 89 0.98 11.28 2.88
CA GLN A 89 0.88 12.68 3.31
C GLN A 89 -0.50 13.29 3.07
N ARG A 90 -1.18 12.93 1.98
CA ARG A 90 -2.54 13.41 1.69
C ARG A 90 -3.61 12.77 2.57
N MET A 91 -3.39 11.54 2.99
CA MET A 91 -4.35 10.76 3.77
C MET A 91 -4.11 10.82 5.28
N SER A 92 -3.04 11.49 5.69
CA SER A 92 -2.63 11.61 7.09
C SER A 92 -2.12 13.02 7.39
N ASN A 93 -1.80 13.27 8.63
CA ASN A 93 -1.15 14.50 9.11
C ASN A 93 0.37 14.36 9.26
N TYR A 94 0.97 13.30 8.69
CA TYR A 94 2.42 13.14 8.71
C TYR A 94 3.10 14.15 7.80
N ALA A 95 4.00 14.95 8.38
CA ALA A 95 4.82 15.88 7.62
C ALA A 95 5.89 15.14 6.80
N LYS A 96 6.31 15.75 5.70
CA LYS A 96 7.41 15.25 4.89
C LYS A 96 8.71 15.20 5.71
N GLY A 97 9.43 14.10 5.65
CA GLY A 97 10.66 13.87 6.41
C GLY A 97 11.50 12.74 5.83
N ASN A 98 12.49 12.25 6.57
CA ASN A 98 13.37 11.17 6.12
C ASN A 98 12.60 9.90 5.76
N TRP A 99 11.53 9.58 6.47
CA TRP A 99 10.67 8.45 6.17
C TRP A 99 10.11 8.50 4.74
N SER A 100 9.81 9.69 4.22
CA SER A 100 9.25 9.84 2.87
C SER A 100 10.26 9.48 1.78
N LYS A 101 11.55 9.77 1.99
CA LYS A 101 12.62 9.39 1.07
C LYS A 101 12.80 7.87 1.03
N ILE A 102 12.81 7.25 2.21
CA ILE A 102 12.92 5.78 2.34
C ILE A 102 11.71 5.11 1.68
N TRP A 103 10.50 5.60 1.96
CA TRP A 103 9.27 5.07 1.37
C TRP A 103 9.27 5.16 -0.15
N ASP A 104 9.65 6.33 -0.69
CA ASP A 104 9.71 6.52 -2.13
C ASP A 104 10.81 5.67 -2.77
N SER A 105 11.92 5.41 -2.09
CA SER A 105 12.96 4.49 -2.56
C SER A 105 12.46 3.04 -2.63
N LEU A 106 11.76 2.57 -1.60
CA LEU A 106 11.12 1.25 -1.61
C LEU A 106 10.07 1.14 -2.74
N TYR A 107 9.26 2.18 -2.94
CA TYR A 107 8.26 2.23 -4.01
C TYR A 107 8.90 2.11 -5.40
N TRP A 108 9.95 2.88 -5.68
CA TRP A 108 10.64 2.82 -6.97
C TRP A 108 11.42 1.52 -7.16
N GLN A 109 12.02 0.99 -6.09
CA GLN A 109 12.71 -0.31 -6.13
C GLN A 109 11.73 -1.45 -6.40
N PHE A 110 10.54 -1.43 -5.79
CA PHE A 110 9.49 -2.41 -6.09
C PHE A 110 9.07 -2.37 -7.56
N ILE A 111 8.90 -1.16 -8.14
CA ILE A 111 8.60 -1.01 -9.57
C ILE A 111 9.72 -1.56 -10.43
N ALA A 112 10.98 -1.36 -10.05
CA ALA A 112 12.14 -1.91 -10.76
C ALA A 112 12.15 -3.44 -10.74
N ASN A 113 11.95 -4.04 -9.56
CA ASN A 113 11.99 -5.49 -9.39
C ASN A 113 10.87 -6.21 -10.16
N HIS A 114 9.71 -5.56 -10.29
CA HIS A 114 8.51 -6.13 -10.93
C HIS A 114 8.18 -5.51 -12.30
N GLU A 115 9.14 -4.84 -12.93
CA GLU A 115 8.94 -4.09 -14.17
C GLU A 115 8.26 -4.91 -15.26
N SER A 116 8.70 -6.16 -15.48
CA SER A 116 8.16 -7.04 -16.51
C SER A 116 6.67 -7.35 -16.35
N LYS A 117 6.21 -7.46 -15.10
CA LYS A 117 4.80 -7.70 -14.77
C LYS A 117 3.97 -6.42 -14.79
N LEU A 118 4.57 -5.31 -14.34
CA LEU A 118 3.87 -4.04 -14.22
C LEU A 118 3.72 -3.29 -15.53
N VAL A 119 4.62 -3.50 -16.50
CA VAL A 119 4.56 -2.84 -17.81
C VAL A 119 3.31 -3.24 -18.61
N SER A 120 2.83 -4.47 -18.44
CA SER A 120 1.60 -4.96 -19.10
C SER A 120 0.33 -4.43 -18.43
N ASN A 121 0.43 -3.86 -17.23
CA ASN A 121 -0.71 -3.31 -16.52
C ASN A 121 -0.96 -1.86 -16.94
N PRO A 122 -2.14 -1.53 -17.54
CA PRO A 122 -2.41 -0.19 -18.06
C PRO A 122 -2.31 0.94 -17.03
N ARG A 123 -2.58 0.62 -15.75
CA ARG A 123 -2.53 1.60 -14.66
C ARG A 123 -1.14 1.79 -14.07
N MET A 124 -0.25 0.83 -14.28
CA MET A 124 1.11 0.86 -13.75
C MET A 124 2.17 1.18 -14.80
N SER A 125 1.87 0.98 -16.09
CA SER A 125 2.78 1.23 -17.20
C SER A 125 3.36 2.65 -17.21
N LEU A 126 2.57 3.65 -16.82
CA LEU A 126 3.04 5.03 -16.68
C LEU A 126 4.16 5.14 -15.64
N MET A 127 4.01 4.49 -14.48
CA MET A 127 5.03 4.53 -13.42
C MET A 127 6.30 3.80 -13.83
N VAL A 128 6.17 2.69 -14.53
CA VAL A 128 7.32 1.98 -15.14
C VAL A 128 8.07 2.89 -16.12
N ASN A 129 7.36 3.59 -16.99
CA ASN A 129 7.98 4.51 -17.95
C ASN A 129 8.66 5.71 -17.27
N ILE A 130 8.09 6.23 -16.17
CA ILE A 130 8.74 7.27 -15.36
C ILE A 130 10.03 6.73 -14.74
N TYR A 131 9.99 5.52 -14.17
CA TYR A 131 11.20 4.90 -13.61
C TYR A 131 12.31 4.70 -14.66
N ARG A 132 11.95 4.25 -15.86
CA ARG A 132 12.92 4.07 -16.97
C ARG A 132 13.65 5.35 -17.31
N LYS A 133 12.96 6.49 -17.26
CA LYS A 133 13.52 7.82 -17.57
C LYS A 133 14.42 8.40 -16.47
N LYS A 134 14.45 7.81 -15.27
CA LYS A 134 15.35 8.24 -14.20
C LYS A 134 16.81 8.05 -14.58
N THR A 135 17.67 8.93 -14.08
CA THR A 135 19.13 8.83 -14.30
C THR A 135 19.69 7.58 -13.62
N ASN A 136 20.85 7.11 -14.10
CA ASN A 136 21.51 5.98 -13.46
C ASN A 136 21.91 6.30 -12.01
N GLN A 137 22.24 7.55 -11.73
CA GLN A 137 22.54 8.02 -10.37
C GLN A 137 21.33 7.91 -9.46
N ASP A 138 20.15 8.40 -9.91
CA ASP A 138 18.91 8.27 -9.13
C ASP A 138 18.56 6.81 -8.85
N LYS A 139 18.72 5.93 -9.85
CA LYS A 139 18.44 4.50 -9.69
C LYS A 139 19.38 3.84 -8.69
N MET A 140 20.64 4.24 -8.66
CA MET A 140 21.63 3.75 -7.70
C MET A 140 21.31 4.23 -6.28
N GLU A 141 20.95 5.50 -6.10
CA GLU A 141 20.52 6.05 -4.82
C GLU A 141 19.27 5.35 -4.29
N ILE A 142 18.26 5.15 -5.12
CA ILE A 142 17.03 4.41 -4.80
C ILE A 142 17.38 2.99 -4.28
N LYS A 143 18.25 2.30 -5.00
CA LYS A 143 18.67 0.94 -4.64
C LYS A 143 19.37 0.93 -3.28
N LEU A 144 20.38 1.77 -3.10
CA LEU A 144 21.14 1.84 -1.85
C LEU A 144 20.26 2.15 -0.63
N LEU A 145 19.37 3.15 -0.74
CA LEU A 145 18.46 3.52 0.35
C LEU A 145 17.48 2.38 0.69
N SER A 146 16.95 1.71 -0.33
CA SER A 146 16.02 0.61 -0.12
C SER A 146 16.68 -0.62 0.50
N GLU A 147 17.87 -0.97 0.06
CA GLU A 147 18.65 -2.10 0.60
C GLU A 147 19.10 -1.83 2.04
N SER A 148 19.67 -0.66 2.32
CA SER A 148 20.07 -0.25 3.66
C SER A 148 18.89 -0.29 4.65
N PHE A 149 17.71 0.13 4.21
CA PHE A 149 16.52 0.05 5.07
C PHE A 149 16.07 -1.39 5.30
N LYS A 150 16.07 -2.23 4.25
CA LYS A 150 15.74 -3.67 4.39
C LYS A 150 16.71 -4.37 5.36
N GLU A 151 18.00 -4.12 5.25
CA GLU A 151 19.03 -4.67 6.16
C GLU A 151 18.87 -4.20 7.61
N SER A 152 18.30 -3.02 7.84
CA SER A 152 18.04 -2.52 9.20
C SER A 152 16.84 -3.20 9.89
N ILE A 153 15.97 -3.88 9.12
CA ILE A 153 14.75 -4.53 9.63
C ILE A 153 14.93 -6.04 9.76
N PHE A 154 15.66 -6.65 8.85
CA PHE A 154 15.86 -8.11 8.74
C PHE A 154 17.29 -8.52 9.11
#